data_8d621ee4e56879ba6bb6f9b86117154f
#
_entry.id   8d621ee4e56879ba6bb6f9b86117154f
#
_cell.length_a   1.000
_cell.length_b   1.000
_cell.length_c   1.000
_cell.angle_alpha   90.00
_cell.angle_beta   90.00
_cell.angle_gamma   90.00
#
_symmetry.space_group_name_H-M   'P 1'
#
loop_
_entity.id
_entity.type
_entity.pdbx_description
1 polymer ?
#
loop_
_entity_poly.entity_id
_entity_poly.type
_entity_poly.pdbx_seq_one_letter_code
_entity_poly.pdbx_strand_id
1 'polypeptide(L)'
;MKLNIPKNVKKIGLAMSGGCDSSLLLYLLCNQIVEDNLLDVTIHPLIFCHIDRPSMIKPVYDVIMEVERSSGSLFPIERPHVGYAKHKTTEILKEYLNPKERNVDIICRGTTRNPPLVVMPGDQKDRAWEAPEEPEVNEEGEWVPFTNMHKQDLALIYKELNLKNIFELTVSCIGHFDESEGFTKACRRCWWCFEKNWAFKTFGNEWLI
;
A
#
# COMPACT_ATOMS: atom_id res chain seq x y z
N MET A 1 6.03 -6.00 -14.37
CA MET A 1 6.62 -4.71 -14.00
C MET A 1 7.82 -4.96 -13.13
N LYS A 2 8.96 -4.29 -13.40
CA LYS A 2 10.16 -4.39 -12.57
C LYS A 2 10.33 -3.12 -11.73
N LEU A 3 10.52 -3.29 -10.42
CA LEU A 3 10.85 -2.19 -9.52
C LEU A 3 12.37 -1.98 -9.53
N ASN A 4 12.82 -0.74 -9.52
CA ASN A 4 14.26 -0.46 -9.44
C ASN A 4 14.67 -0.41 -7.96
N ILE A 5 14.80 -1.59 -7.31
CA ILE A 5 15.25 -1.67 -5.92
C ILE A 5 16.63 -0.97 -5.83
N PRO A 6 16.79 0.03 -4.97
CA PRO A 6 18.04 0.79 -4.90
C PRO A 6 19.20 -0.12 -4.50
N LYS A 7 20.35 0.09 -5.14
CA LYS A 7 21.58 -0.66 -4.82
C LYS A 7 22.01 -0.40 -3.38
N ASN A 8 22.54 -1.41 -2.71
CA ASN A 8 23.00 -1.37 -1.32
C ASN A 8 21.90 -1.29 -0.24
N VAL A 9 20.63 -1.35 -0.61
CA VAL A 9 19.52 -1.49 0.34
C VAL A 9 19.40 -2.95 0.74
N LYS A 10 19.37 -3.21 2.06
CA LYS A 10 19.19 -4.53 2.64
C LYS A 10 17.91 -4.65 3.47
N LYS A 11 17.45 -3.54 4.03
CA LYS A 11 16.25 -3.49 4.87
C LYS A 11 15.27 -2.46 4.33
N ILE A 12 14.16 -2.92 3.80
CA ILE A 12 13.10 -2.06 3.25
C ILE A 12 11.96 -1.98 4.26
N GLY A 13 11.76 -0.82 4.88
CA GLY A 13 10.54 -0.54 5.63
C GLY A 13 9.39 -0.31 4.66
N LEU A 14 8.40 -1.18 4.62
CA LEU A 14 7.25 -1.04 3.73
C LEU A 14 6.04 -0.50 4.48
N ALA A 15 5.60 0.72 4.15
CA ALA A 15 4.40 1.31 4.71
C ALA A 15 3.14 0.56 4.22
N MET A 16 2.53 -0.22 5.10
CA MET A 16 1.37 -1.07 4.82
C MET A 16 0.08 -0.46 5.37
N SER A 17 -0.82 -0.09 4.47
CA SER A 17 -2.15 0.44 4.81
C SER A 17 -3.28 -0.60 4.70
N GLY A 18 -2.99 -1.78 4.15
CA GLY A 18 -4.00 -2.78 3.77
C GLY A 18 -4.77 -2.43 2.49
N GLY A 19 -4.48 -1.30 1.86
CA GLY A 19 -5.04 -0.91 0.57
C GLY A 19 -4.34 -1.58 -0.61
N CYS A 20 -4.95 -1.52 -1.79
CA CYS A 20 -4.44 -2.23 -2.97
C CYS A 20 -3.05 -1.77 -3.41
N ASP A 21 -2.66 -0.51 -3.18
CA ASP A 21 -1.36 0.00 -3.62
C ASP A 21 -0.20 -0.62 -2.83
N SER A 22 -0.27 -0.57 -1.49
CA SER A 22 0.75 -1.16 -0.63
C SER A 22 0.79 -2.69 -0.72
N SER A 23 -0.36 -3.32 -0.98
CA SER A 23 -0.45 -4.76 -1.16
C SER A 23 0.21 -5.23 -2.47
N LEU A 24 -0.03 -4.50 -3.57
CA LEU A 24 0.67 -4.77 -4.83
C LEU A 24 2.17 -4.55 -4.69
N LEU A 25 2.56 -3.48 -4.00
CA LEU A 25 3.98 -3.18 -3.79
C LEU A 25 4.69 -4.28 -3.01
N LEU A 26 4.07 -4.82 -1.95
CA LEU A 26 4.59 -5.97 -1.23
C LEU A 26 4.81 -7.17 -2.16
N TYR A 27 3.79 -7.52 -2.96
CA TYR A 27 3.88 -8.64 -3.90
C TYR A 27 5.01 -8.46 -4.92
N LEU A 28 5.12 -7.27 -5.52
CA LEU A 28 6.15 -6.99 -6.53
C LEU A 28 7.56 -6.98 -5.92
N LEU A 29 7.73 -6.43 -4.72
CA LEU A 29 9.01 -6.47 -4.00
C LEU A 29 9.45 -7.90 -3.72
N CYS A 30 8.53 -8.72 -3.19
CA CYS A 30 8.79 -10.12 -2.92
C CYS A 30 9.26 -10.84 -4.19
N ASN A 31 8.49 -10.80 -5.25
CA ASN A 31 8.84 -11.48 -6.49
C ASN A 31 10.18 -11.02 -7.04
N GLN A 32 10.43 -9.71 -7.03
CA GLN A 32 11.68 -9.19 -7.56
C GLN A 32 12.90 -9.58 -6.73
N ILE A 33 12.79 -9.60 -5.40
CA ILE A 33 13.87 -10.07 -4.51
C ILE A 33 14.28 -11.50 -4.90
N VAL A 34 13.32 -12.35 -5.21
CA VAL A 34 13.60 -13.73 -5.65
C VAL A 34 14.15 -13.77 -7.07
N GLU A 35 13.51 -13.12 -8.03
CA GLU A 35 13.92 -13.11 -9.44
C GLU A 35 15.34 -12.58 -9.62
N ASP A 36 15.72 -11.54 -8.86
CA ASP A 36 17.03 -10.92 -8.91
C ASP A 36 18.04 -11.55 -7.93
N ASN A 37 17.65 -12.63 -7.21
CA ASN A 37 18.46 -13.33 -6.20
C ASN A 37 19.04 -12.40 -5.11
N LEU A 38 18.23 -11.44 -4.66
CA LEU A 38 18.58 -10.47 -3.60
C LEU A 38 18.28 -11.02 -2.20
N LEU A 39 18.76 -12.22 -1.88
CA LEU A 39 18.41 -12.97 -0.68
C LEU A 39 18.86 -12.34 0.65
N ASP A 40 19.69 -11.31 0.60
CA ASP A 40 20.10 -10.51 1.76
C ASP A 40 19.21 -9.26 1.98
N VAL A 41 18.20 -9.04 1.13
CA VAL A 41 17.21 -7.96 1.28
C VAL A 41 16.02 -8.47 2.10
N THR A 42 15.65 -7.73 3.14
CA THR A 42 14.49 -8.03 4.00
C THR A 42 13.43 -6.93 3.91
N ILE A 43 12.16 -7.33 3.99
CA ILE A 43 11.01 -6.41 4.01
C ILE A 43 10.46 -6.34 5.44
N HIS A 44 10.37 -5.13 5.96
CA HIS A 44 9.84 -4.82 7.29
C HIS A 44 8.49 -4.11 7.16
N PRO A 45 7.34 -4.81 7.25
CA PRO A 45 6.05 -4.17 7.14
C PRO A 45 5.80 -3.20 8.30
N LEU A 46 5.45 -1.96 7.97
CA LEU A 46 5.17 -0.90 8.92
C LEU A 46 3.68 -0.55 8.84
N ILE A 47 2.92 -0.88 9.89
CA ILE A 47 1.48 -0.67 9.97
C ILE A 47 1.22 0.49 10.93
N PHE A 48 0.60 1.56 10.43
CA PHE A 48 0.23 2.70 11.26
C PHE A 48 -1.28 2.87 11.32
N CYS A 49 -1.86 2.54 12.47
CA CYS A 49 -3.30 2.51 12.68
C CYS A 49 -3.80 3.70 13.49
N HIS A 50 -5.01 4.17 13.16
CA HIS A 50 -5.77 5.01 14.08
C HIS A 50 -6.28 4.16 15.24
N ILE A 51 -6.19 4.68 16.48
CA ILE A 51 -6.61 3.93 17.67
C ILE A 51 -8.08 3.48 17.60
N ASP A 52 -8.93 4.28 16.96
CA ASP A 52 -10.36 3.97 16.79
C ASP A 52 -10.63 2.98 15.63
N ARG A 53 -9.59 2.55 14.91
CA ARG A 53 -9.68 1.63 13.76
C ARG A 53 -8.64 0.52 13.82
N PRO A 54 -8.57 -0.24 14.90
CA PRO A 54 -7.61 -1.34 15.01
C PRO A 54 -7.89 -2.47 14.02
N SER A 55 -9.10 -2.55 13.48
CA SER A 55 -9.51 -3.54 12.47
C SER A 55 -8.72 -3.42 11.14
N MET A 56 -8.07 -2.29 10.87
CA MET A 56 -7.20 -2.13 9.69
C MET A 56 -5.95 -3.02 9.73
N ILE A 57 -5.60 -3.59 10.86
CA ILE A 57 -4.45 -4.49 11.01
C ILE A 57 -4.71 -5.83 10.33
N LYS A 58 -5.91 -6.40 10.51
CA LYS A 58 -6.26 -7.72 9.98
C LYS A 58 -6.07 -7.83 8.46
N PRO A 59 -6.59 -6.92 7.62
CA PRO A 59 -6.36 -6.96 6.17
C PRO A 59 -4.87 -6.97 5.79
N VAL A 60 -4.02 -6.26 6.53
CA VAL A 60 -2.58 -6.28 6.27
C VAL A 60 -1.98 -7.66 6.51
N TYR A 61 -2.33 -8.30 7.62
CA TYR A 61 -1.87 -9.66 7.92
C TYR A 61 -2.40 -10.67 6.91
N ASP A 62 -3.67 -10.57 6.51
CA ASP A 62 -4.28 -11.45 5.50
C ASP A 62 -3.53 -11.32 4.15
N VAL A 63 -3.18 -10.10 3.75
CA VAL A 63 -2.38 -9.84 2.54
C VAL A 63 -0.97 -10.41 2.66
N ILE A 64 -0.28 -10.20 3.79
CA ILE A 64 1.07 -10.74 4.00
C ILE A 64 1.05 -12.26 3.86
N MET A 65 0.14 -12.94 4.55
CA MET A 65 0.01 -14.40 4.47
C MET A 65 -0.29 -14.88 3.05
N GLU A 66 -1.14 -14.17 2.30
CA GLU A 66 -1.45 -14.54 0.92
C GLU A 66 -0.27 -14.31 -0.02
N VAL A 67 0.49 -13.24 0.17
CA VAL A 67 1.74 -13.00 -0.59
C VAL A 67 2.76 -14.09 -0.29
N GLU A 68 3.00 -14.44 0.98
CA GLU A 68 3.89 -15.53 1.36
C GLU A 68 3.45 -16.86 0.72
N ARG A 69 2.15 -17.17 0.77
CA ARG A 69 1.60 -18.39 0.16
C ARG A 69 1.80 -18.42 -1.35
N SER A 70 1.55 -17.31 -2.04
CA SER A 70 1.64 -17.19 -3.49
C SER A 70 3.08 -17.24 -4.01
N SER A 71 4.01 -16.82 -3.20
CA SER A 71 5.41 -16.67 -3.56
C SER A 71 6.30 -17.84 -3.08
N GLY A 72 5.72 -18.84 -2.43
CA GLY A 72 6.41 -20.09 -2.10
C GLY A 72 7.29 -20.05 -0.84
N SER A 73 6.94 -19.27 0.17
CA SER A 73 7.53 -19.27 1.53
C SER A 73 9.04 -18.96 1.64
N LEU A 74 9.67 -18.43 0.62
CA LEU A 74 11.12 -18.14 0.60
C LEU A 74 11.46 -16.66 0.91
N PHE A 75 10.48 -15.91 1.42
CA PHE A 75 10.66 -14.45 1.54
C PHE A 75 11.06 -14.01 2.93
N PRO A 76 11.99 -13.10 2.99
CA PRO A 76 12.36 -12.45 4.23
C PRO A 76 11.38 -11.31 4.57
N ILE A 77 10.08 -11.64 4.76
CA ILE A 77 9.15 -10.68 5.36
C ILE A 77 9.31 -10.78 6.87
N GLU A 78 9.81 -9.73 7.45
CA GLU A 78 9.95 -9.63 8.90
C GLU A 78 8.60 -9.43 9.59
N ARG A 79 8.57 -9.67 10.90
CA ARG A 79 7.36 -9.45 11.69
C ARG A 79 6.89 -7.99 11.57
N PRO A 80 5.60 -7.75 11.27
CA PRO A 80 5.08 -6.40 11.14
C PRO A 80 5.26 -5.57 12.40
N HIS A 81 5.76 -4.34 12.24
CA HIS A 81 5.77 -3.34 13.29
C HIS A 81 4.47 -2.55 13.26
N VAL A 82 3.75 -2.51 14.39
CA VAL A 82 2.45 -1.84 14.50
C VAL A 82 2.55 -0.61 15.38
N GLY A 83 2.25 0.55 14.83
CA GLY A 83 2.11 1.81 15.54
C GLY A 83 0.66 2.28 15.62
N TYR A 84 0.34 3.01 16.68
CA TYR A 84 -0.98 3.57 16.91
C TYR A 84 -0.90 5.07 17.21
N ALA A 85 -1.86 5.84 16.70
CA ALA A 85 -2.06 7.22 17.09
C ALA A 85 -3.54 7.56 17.28
N LYS A 86 -3.84 8.41 18.25
CA LYS A 86 -5.18 8.97 18.44
C LYS A 86 -5.52 9.98 17.34
N HIS A 87 -4.53 10.76 16.94
CA HIS A 87 -4.63 11.72 15.84
C HIS A 87 -3.53 11.41 14.84
N LYS A 88 -3.92 11.05 13.64
CA LYS A 88 -2.98 10.74 12.56
C LYS A 88 -2.65 12.05 11.83
N THR A 89 -1.71 12.82 12.37
CA THR A 89 -1.16 13.97 11.66
C THR A 89 -0.03 13.55 10.73
N THR A 90 0.30 14.42 9.77
CA THR A 90 1.42 14.19 8.84
C THR A 90 2.74 14.06 9.60
N GLU A 91 2.94 14.85 10.63
CA GLU A 91 4.15 14.87 11.46
C GLU A 91 4.32 13.53 12.20
N ILE A 92 3.28 13.04 12.87
CA ILE A 92 3.31 11.75 13.57
C ILE A 92 3.57 10.61 12.60
N LEU A 93 2.98 10.67 11.40
CA LEU A 93 3.22 9.67 10.37
C LEU A 93 4.66 9.72 9.85
N LYS A 94 5.22 10.91 9.62
CA LYS A 94 6.63 11.08 9.22
C LYS A 94 7.59 10.56 10.28
N GLU A 95 7.35 10.86 11.55
CA GLU A 95 8.14 10.33 12.66
C GLU A 95 8.06 8.79 12.71
N TYR A 96 6.86 8.23 12.60
CA TYR A 96 6.69 6.77 12.57
C TYR A 96 7.39 6.11 11.38
N LEU A 97 7.39 6.74 10.21
CA LEU A 97 8.02 6.24 8.99
C LEU A 97 9.47 6.72 8.83
N ASN A 98 10.13 7.16 9.91
CA ASN A 98 11.55 7.53 9.85
C ASN A 98 12.42 6.27 9.74
N PRO A 99 13.28 6.13 8.70
CA PRO A 99 14.11 4.96 8.52
C PRO A 99 15.01 4.63 9.72
N LYS A 100 15.60 5.66 10.35
CA LYS A 100 16.48 5.49 11.52
C LYS A 100 15.74 4.92 12.71
N GLU A 101 14.52 5.41 12.97
CA GLU A 101 13.67 4.94 14.07
C GLU A 101 13.18 3.49 13.86
N ARG A 102 13.08 3.06 12.61
CA ARG A 102 12.66 1.71 12.24
C ARG A 102 13.81 0.76 11.98
N ASN A 103 15.05 1.22 12.08
CA ASN A 103 16.25 0.43 11.78
C ASN A 103 16.20 -0.24 10.40
N VAL A 104 15.76 0.53 9.41
CA VAL A 104 15.70 0.14 7.99
C VAL A 104 16.51 1.12 7.15
N ASP A 105 16.93 0.70 5.96
CA ASP A 105 17.74 1.54 5.08
C ASP A 105 16.89 2.60 4.37
N ILE A 106 15.67 2.22 3.97
CA ILE A 106 14.70 3.10 3.30
C ILE A 106 13.27 2.79 3.74
N ILE A 107 12.39 3.76 3.55
CA ILE A 107 10.93 3.56 3.66
C ILE A 107 10.32 3.54 2.26
N CYS A 108 9.69 2.43 1.91
CA CYS A 108 9.00 2.25 0.64
C CYS A 108 7.49 2.48 0.82
N ARG A 109 6.87 3.23 -0.11
CA ARG A 109 5.44 3.56 -0.08
C ARG A 109 4.77 3.33 -1.43
N GLY A 110 3.57 2.77 -1.41
CA GLY A 110 2.74 2.51 -2.59
C GLY A 110 1.87 3.69 -3.02
N THR A 111 2.34 4.93 -2.89
CA THR A 111 1.55 6.10 -3.27
C THR A 111 1.59 6.29 -4.78
N THR A 112 0.42 6.54 -5.37
CA THR A 112 0.22 6.82 -6.79
C THR A 112 -0.14 8.29 -7.02
N ARG A 113 -0.11 8.75 -8.27
CA ARG A 113 -0.69 10.05 -8.65
C ARG A 113 -2.16 10.11 -8.30
N ASN A 114 -2.63 11.31 -7.98
CA ASN A 114 -4.06 11.57 -7.85
C ASN A 114 -4.80 11.26 -9.16
N PRO A 115 -6.02 10.70 -9.10
CA PRO A 115 -6.84 10.54 -10.30
C PRO A 115 -7.16 11.92 -10.90
N PRO A 116 -7.46 12.00 -12.22
CA PRO A 116 -7.92 13.24 -12.82
C PRO A 116 -9.14 13.80 -12.08
N LEU A 117 -9.18 15.10 -11.81
CA LEU A 117 -10.27 15.76 -11.07
C LEU A 117 -11.66 15.47 -11.66
N VAL A 118 -11.75 15.32 -12.99
CA VAL A 118 -12.99 15.03 -13.71
C VAL A 118 -13.65 13.69 -13.29
N VAL A 119 -12.91 12.76 -12.74
CA VAL A 119 -13.44 11.45 -12.34
C VAL A 119 -13.77 11.35 -10.86
N MET A 120 -13.42 12.36 -10.08
CA MET A 120 -13.71 12.40 -8.66
C MET A 120 -15.00 13.18 -8.38
N PRO A 121 -15.87 12.71 -7.49
CA PRO A 121 -17.13 13.39 -7.21
C PRO A 121 -16.91 14.69 -6.41
N GLY A 122 -17.46 15.78 -6.92
CA GLY A 122 -17.76 17.03 -6.24
C GLY A 122 -16.64 17.61 -5.35
N ASP A 123 -16.94 17.71 -4.07
CA ASP A 123 -16.08 18.38 -3.08
C ASP A 123 -14.89 17.53 -2.59
N GLN A 124 -14.67 16.36 -3.15
CA GLN A 124 -13.56 15.50 -2.77
C GLN A 124 -12.28 16.02 -3.40
N LYS A 125 -11.73 17.02 -2.74
CA LYS A 125 -10.45 17.63 -3.08
C LYS A 125 -9.31 16.65 -2.87
N ASP A 126 -8.20 16.96 -3.50
CA ASP A 126 -6.96 16.21 -3.50
C ASP A 126 -6.60 15.59 -2.16
N ARG A 127 -5.95 14.45 -2.23
CA ARG A 127 -5.21 13.97 -1.08
C ARG A 127 -4.26 15.09 -0.65
N ALA A 128 -4.29 15.43 0.65
CA ALA A 128 -3.43 16.46 1.21
C ALA A 128 -1.93 16.14 1.07
N TRP A 129 -1.61 14.95 0.59
CA TRP A 129 -0.25 14.48 0.41
C TRP A 129 -0.01 14.13 -1.05
N GLU A 130 0.93 14.82 -1.66
CA GLU A 130 1.38 14.56 -3.02
C GLU A 130 2.51 13.53 -3.01
N ALA A 131 2.51 12.66 -4.01
CA ALA A 131 3.64 11.77 -4.23
C ALA A 131 4.87 12.60 -4.66
N PRO A 132 6.09 12.19 -4.28
CA PRO A 132 7.30 12.78 -4.84
C PRO A 132 7.26 12.79 -6.36
N GLU A 133 7.91 13.77 -7.00
CA GLU A 133 7.93 13.87 -8.46
C GLU A 133 8.66 12.70 -9.12
N GLU A 134 9.68 12.17 -8.45
CA GLU A 134 10.54 11.11 -8.97
C GLU A 134 10.43 9.82 -8.13
N PRO A 135 10.52 8.64 -8.78
CA PRO A 135 10.44 7.34 -8.11
C PRO A 135 11.75 6.93 -7.44
N GLU A 136 12.68 7.85 -7.27
CA GLU A 136 13.98 7.63 -6.64
C GLU A 136 13.90 7.81 -5.13
N VAL A 137 14.91 7.32 -4.43
CA VAL A 137 15.01 7.54 -2.97
C VAL A 137 15.38 9.00 -2.73
N ASN A 138 14.53 9.71 -1.99
CA ASN A 138 14.78 11.09 -1.62
C ASN A 138 15.80 11.22 -0.46
N GLU A 139 16.16 12.44 -0.10
CA GLU A 139 17.11 12.73 0.98
C GLU A 139 16.63 12.24 2.37
N GLU A 140 15.32 12.09 2.56
CA GLU A 140 14.72 11.57 3.78
C GLU A 140 14.74 10.03 3.86
N GLY A 141 15.22 9.36 2.80
CA GLY A 141 15.22 7.90 2.69
C GLY A 141 13.86 7.31 2.33
N GLU A 142 12.98 8.09 1.72
CA GLU A 142 11.68 7.62 1.22
C GLU A 142 11.79 7.24 -0.26
N TRP A 143 11.20 6.09 -0.60
CA TRP A 143 11.12 5.56 -1.96
C TRP A 143 9.67 5.31 -2.35
N VAL A 144 9.22 5.92 -3.44
CA VAL A 144 7.82 5.85 -3.91
C VAL A 144 7.78 5.36 -5.36
N PRO A 145 7.94 4.06 -5.63
CA PRO A 145 8.10 3.54 -6.99
C PRO A 145 6.88 3.73 -7.90
N PHE A 146 5.70 4.01 -7.34
CA PHE A 146 4.46 4.23 -8.10
C PHE A 146 4.15 5.71 -8.34
N THR A 147 5.06 6.63 -8.01
CA THR A 147 4.78 8.08 -8.06
C THR A 147 4.33 8.57 -9.43
N ASN A 148 4.79 7.94 -10.51
CA ASN A 148 4.44 8.30 -11.88
C ASN A 148 3.22 7.53 -12.45
N MET A 149 2.57 6.71 -11.64
CA MET A 149 1.46 5.85 -12.03
C MET A 149 0.13 6.33 -11.46
N HIS A 150 -0.95 6.16 -12.21
CA HIS A 150 -2.29 6.24 -11.69
C HIS A 150 -2.73 4.88 -11.12
N LYS A 151 -3.74 4.89 -10.27
CA LYS A 151 -4.28 3.62 -9.72
C LYS A 151 -4.83 2.69 -10.80
N GLN A 152 -5.21 3.19 -11.96
CA GLN A 152 -5.60 2.37 -13.11
C GLN A 152 -4.43 1.54 -13.65
N ASP A 153 -3.22 2.06 -13.62
CA ASP A 153 -2.02 1.31 -14.03
C ASP A 153 -1.77 0.15 -13.06
N LEU A 154 -1.98 0.38 -11.75
CA LEU A 154 -1.90 -0.69 -10.76
C LEU A 154 -3.00 -1.73 -10.96
N ALA A 155 -4.22 -1.30 -11.29
CA ALA A 155 -5.33 -2.22 -11.58
C ALA A 155 -5.03 -3.11 -12.79
N LEU A 156 -4.36 -2.58 -13.82
CA LEU A 156 -3.89 -3.36 -14.97
C LEU A 156 -2.87 -4.43 -14.52
N ILE A 157 -1.90 -4.06 -13.66
CA ILE A 157 -0.90 -5.01 -13.13
C ILE A 157 -1.59 -6.11 -12.31
N TYR A 158 -2.55 -5.80 -11.47
CA TYR A 158 -3.35 -6.78 -10.73
C TYR A 158 -3.99 -7.81 -11.67
N LYS A 159 -4.56 -7.33 -12.79
CA LYS A 159 -5.20 -8.18 -13.80
C LYS A 159 -4.18 -9.03 -14.56
N GLU A 160 -3.10 -8.44 -15.06
CA GLU A 160 -2.06 -9.12 -15.84
C GLU A 160 -1.39 -10.23 -15.03
N LEU A 161 -1.14 -10.00 -13.75
CA LEU A 161 -0.55 -10.97 -12.84
C LEU A 161 -1.57 -11.89 -12.16
N ASN A 162 -2.86 -11.77 -12.51
CA ASN A 162 -3.95 -12.59 -11.93
C ASN A 162 -4.00 -12.55 -10.39
N LEU A 163 -3.84 -11.36 -9.79
CA LEU A 163 -3.76 -11.15 -8.34
C LEU A 163 -5.13 -10.88 -7.68
N LYS A 164 -6.19 -11.49 -8.20
CA LYS A 164 -7.55 -11.30 -7.68
C LYS A 164 -7.65 -11.70 -6.21
N ASN A 165 -7.02 -12.80 -5.82
CA ASN A 165 -6.95 -13.28 -4.44
C ASN A 165 -6.36 -12.23 -3.46
N ILE A 166 -5.27 -11.55 -3.85
CA ILE A 166 -4.70 -10.47 -3.05
C ILE A 166 -5.63 -9.26 -3.06
N PHE A 167 -6.18 -8.88 -4.22
CA PHE A 167 -7.08 -7.75 -4.34
C PHE A 167 -8.30 -7.86 -3.42
N GLU A 168 -8.91 -9.03 -3.32
CA GLU A 168 -10.08 -9.30 -2.48
C GLU A 168 -9.80 -9.12 -0.98
N LEU A 169 -8.56 -9.28 -0.54
CA LEU A 169 -8.13 -9.04 0.84
C LEU A 169 -7.87 -7.56 1.12
N THR A 170 -7.77 -6.71 0.09
CA THR A 170 -7.41 -5.29 0.28
C THR A 170 -8.58 -4.43 0.73
N VAL A 171 -8.34 -3.60 1.75
CA VAL A 171 -9.30 -2.63 2.28
C VAL A 171 -8.75 -1.23 2.13
N SER A 172 -9.31 -0.44 1.21
CA SER A 172 -8.95 0.97 1.00
C SER A 172 -9.92 1.95 1.72
N CYS A 173 -11.02 1.45 2.24
CA CYS A 173 -12.06 2.26 2.87
C CYS A 173 -11.61 2.87 4.20
N ILE A 174 -11.89 4.17 4.38
CA ILE A 174 -11.70 4.88 5.64
C ILE A 174 -13.03 5.35 6.26
N GLY A 175 -14.15 4.81 5.78
CA GLY A 175 -15.50 5.11 6.31
C GLY A 175 -15.60 4.85 7.82
N HIS A 176 -16.51 5.56 8.48
CA HIS A 176 -16.77 5.37 9.91
C HIS A 176 -17.38 4.01 10.21
N PHE A 177 -17.42 3.64 11.49
CA PHE A 177 -17.93 2.35 11.95
C PHE A 177 -19.34 2.05 11.43
N ASP A 178 -20.27 3.00 11.57
CA ASP A 178 -21.66 2.84 11.13
C ASP A 178 -21.80 2.80 9.60
N GLU A 179 -20.90 3.49 8.88
CA GLU A 179 -20.89 3.55 7.42
C GLU A 179 -20.34 2.30 6.76
N SER A 180 -19.56 1.54 7.49
CA SER A 180 -18.83 0.36 7.03
C SER A 180 -19.26 -0.93 7.72
N GLU A 181 -20.44 -0.94 8.33
CA GLU A 181 -20.98 -2.09 9.07
C GLU A 181 -19.95 -2.71 10.02
N GLY A 182 -19.41 -1.89 10.91
CA GLY A 182 -18.38 -2.34 11.85
C GLY A 182 -17.03 -2.61 11.19
N PHE A 183 -16.68 -1.87 10.13
CA PHE A 183 -15.49 -2.05 9.31
C PHE A 183 -15.42 -3.38 8.53
N THR A 184 -16.55 -4.08 8.38
CA THR A 184 -16.62 -5.33 7.61
C THR A 184 -16.85 -5.11 6.12
N LYS A 185 -17.40 -3.94 5.74
CA LYS A 185 -17.69 -3.57 4.36
C LYS A 185 -17.15 -2.19 4.02
N ALA A 186 -16.90 -1.97 2.73
CA ALA A 186 -16.53 -0.66 2.23
C ALA A 186 -17.72 0.31 2.30
N CYS A 187 -17.53 1.54 2.78
CA CYS A 187 -18.60 2.55 2.84
C CYS A 187 -19.07 3.03 1.45
N ARG A 188 -18.29 2.77 0.39
CA ARG A 188 -18.54 3.12 -1.01
C ARG A 188 -18.70 4.61 -1.32
N ARG A 189 -18.43 5.50 -0.38
CA ARG A 189 -18.60 6.96 -0.51
C ARG A 189 -17.37 7.78 -0.12
N CYS A 190 -16.39 7.20 0.56
CA CYS A 190 -15.14 7.91 0.81
C CYS A 190 -14.28 7.96 -0.46
N TRP A 191 -13.37 8.94 -0.49
CA TRP A 191 -12.48 9.18 -1.62
C TRP A 191 -11.76 7.92 -2.11
N TRP A 192 -11.21 7.12 -1.19
CA TRP A 192 -10.49 5.88 -1.52
C TRP A 192 -11.38 4.78 -2.10
N CYS A 193 -12.66 4.71 -1.68
CA CYS A 193 -13.63 3.81 -2.31
C CYS A 193 -13.90 4.22 -3.75
N PHE A 194 -14.11 5.53 -4.00
CA PHE A 194 -14.29 6.04 -5.36
C PHE A 194 -13.09 5.79 -6.24
N GLU A 195 -11.90 6.12 -5.74
CA GLU A 195 -10.66 5.92 -6.49
C GLU A 195 -10.43 4.44 -6.83
N LYS A 196 -10.64 3.52 -5.87
CA LYS A 196 -10.54 2.09 -6.10
C LYS A 196 -11.56 1.62 -7.15
N ASN A 197 -12.81 2.00 -7.02
CA ASN A 197 -13.85 1.65 -8.00
C ASN A 197 -13.57 2.24 -9.39
N TRP A 198 -13.15 3.49 -9.47
CA TRP A 198 -12.75 4.10 -10.74
C TRP A 198 -11.63 3.32 -11.43
N ALA A 199 -10.62 2.94 -10.67
CA ALA A 199 -9.47 2.24 -11.24
C ALA A 199 -9.81 0.83 -11.74
N PHE A 200 -10.63 0.09 -11.01
CA PHE A 200 -10.89 -1.34 -11.29
C PHE A 200 -12.16 -1.62 -12.09
N LYS A 201 -13.10 -0.67 -12.21
CA LYS A 201 -14.39 -0.87 -12.89
C LYS A 201 -14.30 -1.36 -14.34
N THR A 202 -13.19 -1.07 -15.03
CA THR A 202 -12.98 -1.47 -16.43
C THR A 202 -12.74 -2.97 -16.58
N PHE A 203 -12.45 -3.69 -15.50
CA PHE A 203 -12.16 -5.12 -15.51
C PHE A 203 -13.35 -6.00 -15.15
N GLY A 204 -14.51 -5.41 -14.89
CA GLY A 204 -15.73 -6.13 -14.56
C GLY A 204 -16.17 -5.98 -13.10
N ASN A 205 -17.39 -6.43 -12.82
CA ASN A 205 -17.99 -6.27 -11.48
C ASN A 205 -17.27 -7.06 -10.39
N GLU A 206 -16.58 -8.13 -10.74
CA GLU A 206 -15.79 -8.94 -9.81
C GLU A 206 -14.56 -8.23 -9.23
N TRP A 207 -14.20 -7.06 -9.78
CA TRP A 207 -13.14 -6.18 -9.28
C TRP A 207 -13.67 -4.96 -8.53
N LEU A 208 -14.98 -4.89 -8.28
CA LEU A 208 -15.59 -3.82 -7.50
C LEU A 208 -15.69 -4.18 -6.02
N ILE A 209 -15.76 -3.17 -5.16
CA ILE A 209 -15.90 -3.28 -3.70
C ILE A 209 -17.35 -3.03 -3.25
#